data_0ace458948166d6e2d25dbe735d95a0b
#
_entry.id   0ace458948166d6e2d25dbe735d95a0b
#
_cell.length_a   1.000
_cell.length_b   1.000
_cell.length_c   1.000
_cell.angle_alpha   90.00
_cell.angle_beta   90.00
_cell.angle_gamma   90.00
#
_symmetry.space_group_name_H-M   'P 1'
#
loop_
_entity.id
_entity.type
_entity.pdbx_description
1 polymer ?
#
loop_
_entity_poly.entity_id
_entity_poly.type
_entity_poly.pdbx_seq_one_letter_code
_entity_poly.pdbx_strand_id
1 'polypeptide(L)'
;MLSGLDGENGRIVVVLPHGILFRGASEGKIQRQLVEMNLLDAVIGLPTNLFYGTGIPVCILAFKKNRSRWDVLFVDASGDGNFEKSKNQNVLCDSDIARIVGTYEARQNEDKYSYVASFDEIKENDFNLNIPRYVDTFEEEKLVDIDEVQQNIASIEAELAQVQAQMKKYMEEIGRAHV
;
A
#
# COMPACT_ATOMS: atom_id res chain seq x y z
N MET A 1 -15.12 -11.19 19.48
CA MET A 1 -15.07 -11.34 18.01
C MET A 1 -14.81 -12.79 17.59
N LEU A 2 -13.79 -13.47 18.11
CA LEU A 2 -13.49 -14.88 17.79
C LEU A 2 -14.54 -15.90 18.29
N SER A 3 -15.32 -15.55 19.33
CA SER A 3 -16.43 -16.37 19.84
C SER A 3 -17.57 -16.55 18.82
N GLY A 4 -17.63 -15.73 17.77
CA GLY A 4 -18.60 -15.85 16.68
C GLY A 4 -18.14 -16.74 15.53
N LEU A 5 -16.90 -17.31 15.57
CA LEU A 5 -16.47 -18.32 14.62
C LEU A 5 -17.24 -19.60 14.91
N ASP A 6 -18.26 -19.86 14.08
CA ASP A 6 -19.10 -21.03 14.21
C ASP A 6 -18.32 -22.33 13.89
N GLY A 7 -18.65 -23.40 14.59
CA GLY A 7 -18.26 -24.78 14.33
C GLY A 7 -16.84 -25.03 13.84
N GLU A 8 -16.73 -25.98 12.92
CA GLU A 8 -15.45 -26.49 12.41
C GLU A 8 -14.84 -25.65 11.27
N ASN A 9 -15.64 -24.85 10.53
CA ASN A 9 -15.19 -24.14 9.32
C ASN A 9 -15.41 -22.61 9.36
N GLY A 10 -15.46 -22.01 10.55
CA GLY A 10 -15.70 -20.59 10.69
C GLY A 10 -14.64 -19.73 10.00
N ARG A 11 -15.09 -18.67 9.29
CA ARG A 11 -14.23 -17.66 8.67
C ARG A 11 -14.70 -16.28 9.12
N ILE A 12 -13.74 -15.38 9.35
CA ILE A 12 -13.99 -13.96 9.63
C ILE A 12 -13.05 -13.15 8.75
N VAL A 13 -13.58 -12.08 8.17
CA VAL A 13 -12.81 -11.09 7.45
C VAL A 13 -13.08 -9.74 8.11
N VAL A 14 -12.01 -9.00 8.42
CA VAL A 14 -12.09 -7.69 9.10
C VAL A 14 -11.23 -6.70 8.34
N VAL A 15 -11.77 -5.50 8.10
CA VAL A 15 -11.02 -4.36 7.56
C VAL A 15 -10.56 -3.50 8.73
N LEU A 16 -9.27 -3.21 8.79
CA LEU A 16 -8.63 -2.46 9.87
C LEU A 16 -7.62 -1.45 9.33
N PRO A 17 -7.32 -0.38 10.06
CA PRO A 17 -6.20 0.51 9.71
C PRO A 17 -4.88 -0.26 9.67
N HIS A 18 -4.05 0.00 8.66
CA HIS A 18 -2.78 -0.69 8.44
C HIS A 18 -1.84 -0.66 9.67
N GLY A 19 -1.92 0.42 10.46
CA GLY A 19 -1.12 0.57 11.67
C GLY A 19 -1.26 -0.57 12.69
N ILE A 20 -2.36 -1.34 12.67
CA ILE A 20 -2.54 -2.47 13.58
C ILE A 20 -1.51 -3.59 13.35
N LEU A 21 -0.95 -3.70 12.15
CA LEU A 21 -0.04 -4.79 11.79
C LEU A 21 1.32 -4.73 12.51
N PHE A 22 1.72 -3.56 13.00
CA PHE A 22 3.03 -3.34 13.61
C PHE A 22 2.99 -2.62 14.96
N ARG A 23 1.79 -2.37 15.52
CA ARG A 23 1.67 -1.81 16.85
C ARG A 23 2.08 -2.82 17.91
N GLY A 24 2.89 -2.36 18.87
CA GLY A 24 3.32 -3.14 20.02
C GLY A 24 2.29 -3.20 21.15
N ALA A 25 2.76 -3.48 22.35
CA ALA A 25 1.99 -3.53 23.59
C ALA A 25 0.84 -4.57 23.59
N SER A 26 -0.38 -4.17 23.87
CA SER A 26 -1.54 -5.07 23.95
C SER A 26 -1.97 -5.62 22.58
N GLU A 27 -1.85 -4.82 21.53
CA GLU A 27 -2.21 -5.22 20.16
C GLU A 27 -1.25 -6.29 19.64
N GLY A 28 0.06 -6.14 19.87
CA GLY A 28 1.06 -7.15 19.50
C GLY A 28 0.87 -8.49 20.21
N LYS A 29 0.40 -8.49 21.46
CA LYS A 29 0.06 -9.73 22.18
C LYS A 29 -1.11 -10.46 21.54
N ILE A 30 -2.13 -9.71 21.10
CA ILE A 30 -3.29 -10.29 20.40
C ILE A 30 -2.87 -10.86 19.05
N GLN A 31 -2.06 -10.14 18.27
CA GLN A 31 -1.53 -10.62 17.00
C GLN A 31 -0.77 -11.93 17.17
N ARG A 32 0.15 -11.96 18.13
CA ARG A 32 0.91 -13.16 18.46
C ARG A 32 0.00 -14.34 18.79
N GLN A 33 -0.99 -14.15 19.67
CA GLN A 33 -1.94 -15.21 20.00
C GLN A 33 -2.71 -15.71 18.78
N LEU A 34 -3.16 -14.83 17.88
CA LEU A 34 -3.89 -15.20 16.68
C LEU A 34 -3.05 -16.04 15.71
N VAL A 35 -1.77 -15.73 15.57
CA VAL A 35 -0.82 -16.51 14.77
C VAL A 35 -0.50 -17.83 15.47
N GLU A 36 -0.19 -17.84 16.76
CA GLU A 36 0.10 -19.03 17.55
C GLU A 36 -1.09 -20.02 17.62
N MET A 37 -2.32 -19.52 17.57
CA MET A 37 -3.53 -20.34 17.46
C MET A 37 -3.85 -20.81 16.05
N ASN A 38 -2.99 -20.49 15.07
CA ASN A 38 -3.18 -20.78 13.64
C ASN A 38 -4.54 -20.29 13.09
N LEU A 39 -4.99 -19.11 13.51
CA LEU A 39 -6.25 -18.54 13.09
C LEU A 39 -6.09 -17.53 11.94
N LEU A 40 -4.96 -16.81 11.89
CA LEU A 40 -4.69 -15.82 10.84
C LEU A 40 -4.34 -16.54 9.54
N ASP A 41 -5.16 -16.33 8.51
CA ASP A 41 -5.02 -16.98 7.20
C ASP A 41 -4.33 -16.07 6.18
N ALA A 42 -4.72 -14.79 6.12
CA ALA A 42 -4.10 -13.83 5.23
C ALA A 42 -4.13 -12.41 5.78
N VAL A 43 -3.16 -11.61 5.34
CA VAL A 43 -3.05 -10.16 5.53
C VAL A 43 -2.97 -9.52 4.16
N ILE A 44 -3.94 -8.66 3.81
CA ILE A 44 -4.02 -8.02 2.50
C ILE A 44 -3.99 -6.53 2.70
N GLY A 45 -2.94 -5.87 2.21
CA GLY A 45 -2.79 -4.42 2.19
C GLY A 45 -3.61 -3.82 1.05
N LEU A 46 -4.31 -2.75 1.35
CA LEU A 46 -5.14 -2.04 0.38
C LEU A 46 -4.60 -0.61 0.17
N PRO A 47 -4.92 0.03 -0.96
CA PRO A 47 -4.48 1.39 -1.25
C PRO A 47 -4.91 2.38 -0.18
N THR A 48 -4.14 3.45 -0.05
CA THR A 48 -4.54 4.65 0.72
C THR A 48 -5.77 5.30 0.08
N ASN A 49 -6.43 6.17 0.80
CA ASN A 49 -7.52 7.00 0.26
C ASN A 49 -8.67 6.19 -0.39
N LEU A 50 -8.93 4.98 0.13
CA LEU A 50 -10.01 4.10 -0.36
C LEU A 50 -11.37 4.50 0.22
N PHE A 51 -11.39 5.08 1.41
CA PHE A 51 -12.60 5.49 2.12
C PHE A 51 -12.77 7.01 2.12
N TYR A 52 -14.01 7.48 2.04
CA TYR A 52 -14.31 8.91 2.08
C TYR A 52 -13.80 9.57 3.37
N GLY A 53 -13.15 10.71 3.21
CA GLY A 53 -12.72 11.55 4.34
C GLY A 53 -11.47 11.05 5.09
N THR A 54 -10.80 9.99 4.63
CA THR A 54 -9.55 9.52 5.24
C THR A 54 -8.56 9.01 4.19
N GLY A 55 -7.30 9.46 4.29
CA GLY A 55 -6.17 8.95 3.51
C GLY A 55 -5.43 7.81 4.19
N ILE A 56 -5.95 7.26 5.30
CA ILE A 56 -5.27 6.22 6.07
C ILE A 56 -5.28 4.91 5.27
N PRO A 57 -4.11 4.24 5.10
CA PRO A 57 -4.07 2.92 4.49
C PRO A 57 -4.77 1.90 5.39
N VAL A 58 -5.46 0.96 4.77
CA VAL A 58 -6.19 -0.11 5.45
C VAL A 58 -5.68 -1.47 5.03
N CYS A 59 -5.96 -2.48 5.84
CA CYS A 59 -5.69 -3.86 5.50
C CYS A 59 -6.91 -4.74 5.81
N ILE A 60 -6.97 -5.86 5.12
CA ILE A 60 -7.91 -6.95 5.39
C ILE A 60 -7.16 -8.03 6.17
N LEU A 61 -7.70 -8.44 7.31
CA LEU A 61 -7.29 -9.64 8.02
C LEU A 61 -8.32 -10.74 7.81
N ALA A 62 -7.88 -11.85 7.20
CA ALA A 62 -8.71 -13.04 7.02
C ALA A 62 -8.34 -14.07 8.10
N PHE A 63 -9.35 -14.55 8.81
CA PHE A 63 -9.23 -15.59 9.83
C PHE A 63 -10.00 -16.83 9.42
N LYS A 64 -9.42 -17.99 9.70
CA LYS A 64 -10.02 -19.29 9.41
C LYS A 64 -9.70 -20.29 10.52
N LYS A 65 -10.71 -21.04 10.98
CA LYS A 65 -10.52 -22.16 11.91
C LYS A 65 -10.04 -23.43 11.19
N ASN A 66 -9.45 -24.33 11.97
CA ASN A 66 -9.06 -25.68 11.54
C ASN A 66 -8.20 -25.70 10.27
N ARG A 67 -7.24 -24.77 10.20
CA ARG A 67 -6.28 -24.73 9.11
C ARG A 67 -5.28 -25.88 9.26
N SER A 68 -5.05 -26.60 8.19
CA SER A 68 -4.00 -27.64 8.12
C SER A 68 -2.59 -27.06 7.92
N ARG A 69 -2.51 -25.83 7.42
CA ARG A 69 -1.25 -25.13 7.10
C ARG A 69 -0.89 -24.17 8.23
N TRP A 70 0.41 -24.05 8.49
CA TRP A 70 0.99 -23.12 9.45
C TRP A 70 1.75 -22.02 8.73
N ASP A 71 1.06 -21.31 7.87
CA ASP A 71 1.57 -20.23 7.06
C ASP A 71 0.55 -19.06 7.05
N VAL A 72 1.00 -17.87 6.69
CA VAL A 72 0.14 -16.71 6.47
C VAL A 72 0.45 -16.14 5.09
N LEU A 73 -0.60 -15.88 4.30
CA LEU A 73 -0.44 -15.19 3.02
C LEU A 73 -0.43 -13.68 3.26
N PHE A 74 0.61 -13.01 2.77
CA PHE A 74 0.69 -11.55 2.68
C PHE A 74 0.45 -11.14 1.24
N VAL A 75 -0.40 -10.14 1.02
CA VAL A 75 -0.67 -9.54 -0.28
C VAL A 75 -0.54 -8.03 -0.16
N ASP A 76 0.20 -7.41 -1.05
CA ASP A 76 0.27 -5.96 -1.17
C ASP A 76 -0.48 -5.49 -2.43
N ALA A 77 -1.74 -5.12 -2.25
CA ALA A 77 -2.55 -4.53 -3.31
C ALA A 77 -2.52 -2.99 -3.28
N SER A 78 -1.60 -2.39 -2.51
CA SER A 78 -1.48 -0.93 -2.38
C SER A 78 -0.61 -0.28 -3.45
N GLY A 79 0.17 -1.07 -4.20
CA GLY A 79 1.06 -0.59 -5.26
C GLY A 79 0.31 -0.01 -6.46
N ASP A 80 0.98 0.90 -7.17
CA ASP A 80 0.45 1.49 -8.40
C ASP A 80 0.13 0.39 -9.44
N GLY A 81 -1.02 0.51 -10.10
CA GLY A 81 -1.53 -0.49 -11.04
C GLY A 81 -2.47 -1.54 -10.43
N ASN A 82 -2.67 -1.54 -9.12
CA ASN A 82 -3.61 -2.40 -8.40
C ASN A 82 -4.91 -1.68 -8.00
N PHE A 83 -5.08 -0.43 -8.46
CA PHE A 83 -6.28 0.39 -8.20
C PHE A 83 -6.36 1.55 -9.19
N GLU A 84 -7.52 2.14 -9.36
CA GLU A 84 -7.72 3.35 -10.15
C GLU A 84 -7.76 4.60 -9.26
N LYS A 85 -7.09 5.67 -9.74
CA LYS A 85 -7.10 6.98 -9.08
C LYS A 85 -8.31 7.79 -9.58
N SER A 86 -9.24 8.12 -8.69
CA SER A 86 -10.34 9.04 -8.95
C SER A 86 -10.06 10.41 -8.33
N LYS A 87 -10.88 11.43 -8.64
CA LYS A 87 -10.67 12.82 -8.18
C LYS A 87 -10.55 12.96 -6.66
N ASN A 88 -11.32 12.19 -5.90
CA ASN A 88 -11.42 12.34 -4.45
C ASN A 88 -11.01 11.09 -3.66
N GLN A 89 -10.81 9.95 -4.32
CA GLN A 89 -10.48 8.68 -3.67
C GLN A 89 -9.87 7.71 -4.66
N ASN A 90 -9.22 6.66 -4.16
CA ASN A 90 -8.83 5.50 -4.93
C ASN A 90 -9.99 4.50 -4.97
N VAL A 91 -10.08 3.74 -6.05
CA VAL A 91 -11.16 2.77 -6.28
C VAL A 91 -10.55 1.44 -6.70
N LEU A 92 -11.02 0.36 -6.12
CA LEU A 92 -10.71 -1.00 -6.57
C LEU A 92 -11.72 -1.40 -7.64
N CYS A 93 -11.23 -1.70 -8.84
CA CYS A 93 -12.05 -2.20 -9.93
C CYS A 93 -12.31 -3.70 -9.78
N ASP A 94 -13.24 -4.24 -10.55
CA ASP A 94 -13.56 -5.68 -10.53
C ASP A 94 -12.32 -6.54 -10.85
N SER A 95 -11.44 -6.06 -11.72
CA SER A 95 -10.17 -6.71 -12.05
C SER A 95 -9.21 -6.79 -10.86
N ASP A 96 -9.14 -5.72 -10.05
CA ASP A 96 -8.26 -5.64 -8.89
C ASP A 96 -8.76 -6.58 -7.79
N ILE A 97 -10.08 -6.57 -7.59
CA ILE A 97 -10.75 -7.49 -6.65
C ILE A 97 -10.53 -8.94 -7.10
N ALA A 98 -10.71 -9.23 -8.40
CA ALA A 98 -10.50 -10.57 -8.94
C ALA A 98 -9.05 -11.03 -8.77
N ARG A 99 -8.06 -10.13 -8.94
CA ARG A 99 -6.65 -10.44 -8.69
C ARG A 99 -6.40 -10.77 -7.22
N ILE A 100 -6.90 -9.97 -6.29
CA ILE A 100 -6.77 -10.24 -4.85
C ILE A 100 -7.37 -11.60 -4.49
N VAL A 101 -8.59 -11.88 -4.96
CA VAL A 101 -9.26 -13.14 -4.69
C VAL A 101 -8.53 -14.33 -5.32
N GLY A 102 -8.09 -14.20 -6.59
CA GLY A 102 -7.33 -15.23 -7.28
C GLY A 102 -6.00 -15.54 -6.58
N THR A 103 -5.28 -14.50 -6.11
CA THR A 103 -4.05 -14.67 -5.34
C THR A 103 -4.31 -15.35 -3.99
N TYR A 104 -5.40 -14.98 -3.31
CA TYR A 104 -5.80 -15.63 -2.06
C TYR A 104 -6.11 -17.11 -2.25
N GLU A 105 -6.76 -17.48 -3.35
CA GLU A 105 -7.12 -18.87 -3.67
C GLU A 105 -5.89 -19.67 -4.14
N ALA A 106 -5.08 -19.10 -5.02
CA ALA A 106 -3.88 -19.73 -5.56
C ALA A 106 -2.80 -19.92 -4.48
N ARG A 107 -2.69 -18.97 -3.53
CA ARG A 107 -1.77 -18.98 -2.39
C ARG A 107 -0.33 -19.23 -2.86
N GLN A 108 0.12 -18.41 -3.79
CA GLN A 108 1.46 -18.47 -4.39
C GLN A 108 2.23 -17.20 -4.13
N ASN A 109 3.56 -17.29 -4.16
CA ASN A 109 4.43 -16.14 -4.13
C ASN A 109 4.41 -15.48 -5.50
N GLU A 110 4.17 -14.18 -5.53
CA GLU A 110 4.25 -13.32 -6.72
C GLU A 110 5.16 -12.13 -6.36
N ASP A 111 6.17 -11.89 -7.19
CA ASP A 111 7.14 -10.82 -6.99
C ASP A 111 6.42 -9.48 -6.79
N LYS A 112 6.85 -8.74 -5.76
CA LYS A 112 6.30 -7.42 -5.37
C LYS A 112 4.79 -7.38 -5.09
N TYR A 113 4.13 -8.55 -4.99
CA TYR A 113 2.68 -8.58 -4.81
C TYR A 113 2.22 -9.53 -3.70
N SER A 114 2.73 -10.75 -3.63
CA SER A 114 2.31 -11.70 -2.61
C SER A 114 3.41 -12.62 -2.12
N TYR A 115 3.32 -12.98 -0.85
CA TYR A 115 4.28 -13.87 -0.20
C TYR A 115 3.59 -14.76 0.85
N VAL A 116 3.91 -16.04 0.84
CA VAL A 116 3.43 -17.01 1.83
C VAL A 116 4.52 -17.21 2.88
N ALA A 117 4.35 -16.56 4.03
CA ALA A 117 5.29 -16.66 5.13
C ALA A 117 4.99 -17.87 6.00
N SER A 118 6.04 -18.62 6.39
CA SER A 118 5.94 -19.71 7.33
C SER A 118 5.75 -19.19 8.76
N PHE A 119 5.25 -20.05 9.65
CA PHE A 119 5.11 -19.71 11.07
C PHE A 119 6.46 -19.33 11.71
N ASP A 120 7.53 -20.06 11.37
CA ASP A 120 8.85 -19.81 11.94
C ASP A 120 9.41 -18.45 11.51
N GLU A 121 9.22 -18.08 10.24
CA GLU A 121 9.59 -16.76 9.72
C GLU A 121 8.82 -15.63 10.41
N ILE A 122 7.51 -15.78 10.63
CA ILE A 122 6.71 -14.79 11.35
C ILE A 122 7.17 -14.67 12.80
N LYS A 123 7.55 -15.77 13.42
CA LYS A 123 8.11 -15.80 14.77
C LYS A 123 9.47 -15.12 14.86
N GLU A 124 10.37 -15.33 13.88
CA GLU A 124 11.65 -14.64 13.77
C GLU A 124 11.49 -13.13 13.60
N ASN A 125 10.41 -12.71 12.95
CA ASN A 125 10.01 -11.31 12.83
C ASN A 125 9.24 -10.76 14.06
N ASP A 126 9.32 -11.41 15.22
CA ASP A 126 8.63 -11.01 16.46
C ASP A 126 7.10 -10.87 16.30
N PHE A 127 6.50 -11.70 15.46
CA PHE A 127 5.08 -11.65 15.11
C PHE A 127 4.63 -10.30 14.53
N ASN A 128 5.54 -9.53 14.00
CA ASN A 128 5.24 -8.30 13.30
C ASN A 128 4.66 -8.64 11.92
N LEU A 129 3.42 -8.20 11.68
CA LEU A 129 2.67 -8.53 10.46
C LEU A 129 2.76 -7.42 9.39
N ASN A 130 3.73 -6.49 9.51
CA ASN A 130 3.91 -5.42 8.54
C ASN A 130 4.25 -5.99 7.16
N ILE A 131 3.41 -5.73 6.17
CA ILE A 131 3.47 -6.32 4.83
C ILE A 131 4.84 -6.14 4.16
N PRO A 132 5.50 -4.94 4.19
CA PRO A 132 6.82 -4.75 3.59
C PRO A 132 7.96 -5.62 4.17
N ARG A 133 7.72 -6.33 5.25
CA ARG A 133 8.69 -7.31 5.78
C ARG A 133 8.66 -8.65 5.04
N TYR A 134 7.57 -8.91 4.33
CA TYR A 134 7.30 -10.17 3.64
C TYR A 134 7.20 -9.97 2.13
N VAL A 135 6.56 -8.90 1.69
CA VAL A 135 6.45 -8.54 0.28
C VAL A 135 7.41 -7.39 0.03
N ASP A 136 8.50 -7.67 -0.69
CA ASP A 136 9.48 -6.63 -1.06
C ASP A 136 8.94 -5.84 -2.25
N THR A 137 8.41 -4.67 -1.96
CA THR A 137 7.93 -3.72 -2.97
C THR A 137 8.99 -2.69 -3.36
N PHE A 138 10.24 -2.87 -2.92
CA PHE A 138 11.32 -1.95 -3.23
C PHE A 138 11.57 -1.93 -4.74
N GLU A 139 11.37 -0.78 -5.36
CA GLU A 139 11.84 -0.49 -6.71
C GLU A 139 13.20 0.17 -6.58
N GLU A 140 14.22 -0.41 -7.22
CA GLU A 140 15.48 0.29 -7.37
C GLU A 140 15.19 1.61 -8.09
N GLU A 141 15.38 2.74 -7.40
CA GLU A 141 15.29 4.04 -8.03
C GLU A 141 16.27 4.07 -9.20
N LYS A 142 15.76 4.41 -10.39
CA LYS A 142 16.62 4.61 -11.55
C LYS A 142 17.67 5.65 -11.14
N LEU A 143 18.94 5.31 -11.33
CA LEU A 143 20.04 6.26 -11.11
C LEU A 143 19.69 7.55 -11.85
N VAL A 144 19.50 8.60 -11.09
CA VAL A 144 19.21 9.93 -11.64
C VAL A 144 20.49 10.41 -12.31
N ASP A 145 20.45 10.62 -13.60
CA ASP A 145 21.55 11.26 -14.33
C ASP A 145 21.60 12.72 -13.91
N ILE A 146 22.59 13.04 -13.10
CA ILE A 146 22.78 14.38 -12.54
C ILE A 146 23.02 15.40 -13.66
N ASP A 147 23.72 14.98 -14.73
CA ASP A 147 24.05 15.87 -15.85
C ASP A 147 22.77 16.18 -16.66
N GLU A 148 21.89 15.21 -16.86
CA GLU A 148 20.58 15.43 -17.51
C GLU A 148 19.71 16.38 -16.67
N VAL A 149 19.66 16.19 -15.35
CA VAL A 149 18.90 17.06 -14.46
C VAL A 149 19.46 18.48 -14.46
N GLN A 150 20.78 18.66 -14.45
CA GLN A 150 21.39 19.98 -14.54
C GLN A 150 21.10 20.69 -15.86
N GLN A 151 21.12 19.97 -16.98
CA GLN A 151 20.73 20.51 -18.29
C GLN A 151 19.27 20.95 -18.31
N ASN A 152 18.38 20.14 -17.75
CA ASN A 152 16.96 20.49 -17.64
C ASN A 152 16.73 21.73 -16.76
N ILE A 153 17.43 21.86 -15.63
CA ILE A 153 17.38 23.03 -14.78
C ILE A 153 17.83 24.28 -15.56
N ALA A 154 18.99 24.22 -16.24
CA ALA A 154 19.50 25.33 -17.01
C ALA A 154 18.55 25.76 -18.14
N SER A 155 17.89 24.81 -18.81
CA SER A 155 16.89 25.09 -19.83
C SER A 155 15.66 25.80 -19.25
N ILE A 156 15.13 25.32 -18.12
CA ILE A 156 13.97 25.92 -17.44
C ILE A 156 14.32 27.33 -16.92
N GLU A 157 15.52 27.56 -16.41
CA GLU A 157 15.96 28.90 -15.97
C GLU A 157 16.05 29.88 -17.14
N ALA A 158 16.54 29.41 -18.31
CA ALA A 158 16.58 30.22 -19.52
C ALA A 158 15.18 30.62 -20.03
N GLU A 159 14.25 29.65 -20.03
CA GLU A 159 12.83 29.91 -20.36
C GLU A 159 12.17 30.89 -19.38
N LEU A 160 12.43 30.71 -18.09
CA LEU A 160 11.92 31.59 -17.04
C LEU A 160 12.40 33.04 -17.25
N ALA A 161 13.69 33.21 -17.56
CA ALA A 161 14.26 34.54 -17.83
C ALA A 161 13.59 35.21 -19.05
N GLN A 162 13.32 34.45 -20.12
CA GLN A 162 12.60 34.95 -21.30
C GLN A 162 11.17 35.38 -20.98
N VAL A 163 10.43 34.55 -20.25
CA VAL A 163 9.05 34.85 -19.84
C VAL A 163 9.00 36.08 -18.93
N GLN A 164 9.94 36.20 -17.98
CA GLN A 164 10.06 37.36 -17.11
C GLN A 164 10.36 38.67 -17.91
N ALA A 165 11.23 38.57 -18.90
CA ALA A 165 11.55 39.72 -19.77
C ALA A 165 10.32 40.15 -20.60
N GLN A 166 9.56 39.18 -21.15
CA GLN A 166 8.32 39.46 -21.87
C GLN A 166 7.26 40.10 -20.96
N MET A 167 7.08 39.55 -19.77
CA MET A 167 6.14 40.07 -18.79
C MET A 167 6.47 41.53 -18.43
N LYS A 168 7.77 41.80 -18.19
CA LYS A 168 8.23 43.19 -17.91
C LYS A 168 7.90 44.16 -19.07
N LYS A 169 8.13 43.71 -20.31
CA LYS A 169 7.79 44.50 -21.50
C LYS A 169 6.31 44.80 -21.57
N TYR A 170 5.45 43.82 -21.37
CA TYR A 170 4.00 44.03 -21.36
C TYR A 170 3.54 44.95 -20.24
N MET A 171 4.13 44.84 -19.05
CA MET A 171 3.84 45.74 -17.94
C MET A 171 4.22 47.20 -18.26
N GLU A 172 5.34 47.43 -18.92
CA GLU A 172 5.77 48.74 -19.37
C GLU A 172 4.84 49.32 -20.47
N GLU A 173 4.37 48.48 -21.40
CA GLU A 173 3.41 48.86 -22.45
C GLU A 173 2.05 49.23 -21.86
N ILE A 174 1.54 48.44 -20.90
CA ILE A 174 0.28 48.75 -20.22
C ILE A 174 0.40 50.02 -19.37
N GLY A 175 1.51 50.20 -18.66
CA GLY A 175 1.74 51.40 -17.86
C GLY A 175 1.84 52.69 -18.68
N ARG A 176 2.26 52.61 -19.95
CA ARG A 176 2.29 53.76 -20.88
C ARG A 176 0.91 54.06 -21.52
N ALA A 177 0.01 53.10 -21.55
CA ALA A 177 -1.32 53.25 -22.14
C ALA A 177 -2.31 53.94 -21.19
N HIS A 178 -1.95 54.18 -19.94
CA HIS A 178 -2.79 54.81 -18.91
C HIS A 178 -2.26 56.18 -18.45
N VAL A 179 -1.41 56.86 -19.24
CA VAL A 179 -0.97 58.26 -18.98
C VAL A 179 -1.53 59.19 -20.04
#